data_a62417131b6931a24809c1dfdd1915da
#
_entry.id   a62417131b6931a24809c1dfdd1915da
#
_cell.length_a   1.000
_cell.length_b   1.000
_cell.length_c   1.000
_cell.angle_alpha   90.00
_cell.angle_beta   90.00
_cell.angle_gamma   90.00
#
_symmetry.space_group_name_H-M   'P 1'
#
loop_
_entity.id
_entity.type
_entity.pdbx_description
1 polymer ?
#
loop_
_entity_poly.entity_id
_entity_poly.type
_entity_poly.pdbx_seq_one_letter_code
_entity_poly.pdbx_strand_id
1 'polypeptide(L)'
;MRELGVALGLPKAMVYRHHFPGPGLSVRILGEVKSEFADLLRRADAIFIEELINSGWYEKTSQAFAVFLPVKSVGVMGDGRTYEYVVALRAVVTSDFMTAHWAELPYDLLGKVSNRIINEVRGINRVVYDVSGKPPATIEWE
;
A
#
# COMPACT_ATOMS: atom_id res chain seq x y z
N MET A 1 -6.16 22.87 5.28
CA MET A 1 -5.53 22.10 6.37
C MET A 1 -4.03 21.92 6.17
N ARG A 2 -3.61 21.43 5.00
CA ARG A 2 -2.17 21.24 4.72
C ARG A 2 -1.39 22.54 4.72
N GLU A 3 -1.92 23.59 4.11
CA GLU A 3 -1.28 24.90 4.08
C GLU A 3 -1.16 25.51 5.46
N LEU A 4 -2.18 25.32 6.30
CA LEU A 4 -2.15 25.79 7.69
C LEU A 4 -1.06 25.05 8.46
N GLY A 5 -0.91 23.74 8.24
CA GLY A 5 0.14 22.97 8.90
C GLY A 5 1.53 23.46 8.54
N VAL A 6 1.77 23.77 7.26
CA VAL A 6 3.07 24.33 6.83
C VAL A 6 3.30 25.70 7.47
N ALA A 7 2.27 26.54 7.52
CA ALA A 7 2.37 27.86 8.15
C ALA A 7 2.67 27.77 9.65
N LEU A 8 2.27 26.68 10.30
CA LEU A 8 2.56 26.44 11.71
C LEU A 8 3.93 25.80 11.94
N GLY A 9 4.70 25.55 10.88
CA GLY A 9 6.05 25.02 10.99
C GLY A 9 6.14 23.51 11.08
N LEU A 10 5.07 22.79 10.74
CA LEU A 10 5.11 21.33 10.70
C LEU A 10 5.94 20.84 9.52
N PRO A 11 6.63 19.68 9.64
CA PRO A 11 7.38 19.12 8.51
C PRO A 11 6.45 18.88 7.31
N LYS A 12 6.94 19.24 6.11
CA LYS A 12 6.17 19.09 4.88
C LYS A 12 5.69 17.66 4.67
N ALA A 13 6.54 16.68 4.94
CA ALA A 13 6.18 15.27 4.78
C ALA A 13 5.00 14.87 5.68
N MET A 14 4.89 15.46 6.87
CA MET A 14 3.77 15.21 7.77
C MET A 14 2.49 15.90 7.30
N VAL A 15 2.60 17.12 6.80
CA VAL A 15 1.46 17.92 6.36
C VAL A 15 0.84 17.37 5.07
N TYR A 16 1.67 16.95 4.13
CA TYR A 16 1.22 16.45 2.83
C TYR A 16 1.02 14.95 2.80
N ARG A 17 0.92 14.33 3.94
CA ARG A 17 0.61 12.94 4.09
C ARG A 17 -0.73 12.59 3.43
N HIS A 18 -0.82 11.40 2.81
CA HIS A 18 -2.06 10.95 2.21
C HIS A 18 -3.17 10.83 3.24
N HIS A 19 -4.40 11.11 2.81
CA HIS A 19 -5.57 10.97 3.65
C HIS A 19 -5.85 9.50 3.94
N PHE A 20 -6.14 9.19 5.21
CA PHE A 20 -6.54 7.86 5.64
C PHE A 20 -7.96 7.93 6.20
N PRO A 21 -8.88 7.05 5.76
CA PRO A 21 -10.16 6.94 6.44
C PRO A 21 -9.96 6.29 7.80
N GLY A 22 -10.74 6.64 8.81
CA GLY A 22 -10.85 5.83 10.02
C GLY A 22 -11.76 4.65 9.74
N PRO A 23 -11.47 3.47 10.19
CA PRO A 23 -10.58 3.01 11.25
C PRO A 23 -9.14 2.71 10.83
N GLY A 24 -8.70 3.23 9.72
CA GLY A 24 -7.30 3.15 9.35
C GLY A 24 -6.84 1.76 8.93
N LEU A 25 -5.86 1.22 9.65
CA LEU A 25 -5.19 -0.02 9.25
C LEU A 25 -6.13 -1.23 9.19
N SER A 26 -7.15 -1.28 10.05
CA SER A 26 -8.04 -2.44 10.10
C SER A 26 -8.86 -2.64 8.84
N VAL A 27 -9.16 -1.59 8.07
CA VAL A 27 -9.88 -1.74 6.79
C VAL A 27 -9.01 -2.30 5.68
N ARG A 28 -7.69 -2.43 5.92
CA ARG A 28 -6.73 -2.96 4.95
C ARG A 28 -6.32 -4.39 5.24
N ILE A 29 -6.94 -4.99 6.25
CA ILE A 29 -6.79 -6.41 6.56
C ILE A 29 -8.14 -7.06 6.30
N LEU A 30 -8.21 -7.87 5.25
CA LEU A 30 -9.45 -8.57 4.92
C LEU A 30 -9.68 -9.72 5.90
N GLY A 31 -10.92 -9.86 6.37
CA GLY A 31 -11.28 -10.92 7.29
C GLY A 31 -10.90 -10.59 8.73
N GLU A 32 -10.41 -11.59 9.47
CA GLU A 32 -10.08 -11.43 10.89
C GLU A 32 -8.84 -10.56 11.09
N VAL A 33 -8.93 -9.58 11.97
CA VAL A 33 -7.80 -8.72 12.31
C VAL A 33 -6.98 -9.37 13.42
N LYS A 34 -5.73 -9.75 13.10
CA LYS A 34 -4.78 -10.31 14.05
C LYS A 34 -3.57 -9.40 14.15
N SER A 35 -2.92 -9.36 15.31
CA SER A 35 -1.75 -8.51 15.50
C SER A 35 -0.60 -8.88 14.58
N GLU A 36 -0.42 -10.17 14.28
CA GLU A 36 0.61 -10.61 13.33
C GLU A 36 0.33 -10.10 11.92
N PHE A 37 -0.95 -10.06 11.51
CA PHE A 37 -1.34 -9.54 10.20
C PHE A 37 -1.11 -8.03 10.12
N ALA A 38 -1.44 -7.32 11.20
CA ALA A 38 -1.22 -5.87 11.27
C ALA A 38 0.27 -5.54 11.19
N ASP A 39 1.12 -6.34 11.84
CA ASP A 39 2.57 -6.13 11.79
C ASP A 39 3.11 -6.33 10.37
N LEU A 40 2.71 -7.42 9.71
CA LEU A 40 3.12 -7.69 8.33
C LEU A 40 2.66 -6.58 7.39
N LEU A 41 1.42 -6.12 7.56
CA LEU A 41 0.87 -5.05 6.74
C LEU A 41 1.63 -3.73 6.95
N ARG A 42 1.91 -3.36 8.20
CA ARG A 42 2.66 -2.12 8.50
C ARG A 42 4.02 -2.12 7.83
N ARG A 43 4.70 -3.24 7.88
CA ARG A 43 6.04 -3.37 7.31
C ARG A 43 6.01 -3.29 5.79
N ALA A 44 5.04 -3.97 5.16
CA ALA A 44 4.86 -3.90 3.72
C ALA A 44 4.44 -2.49 3.27
N ASP A 45 3.51 -1.88 3.98
CA ASP A 45 3.04 -0.53 3.69
C ASP A 45 4.16 0.50 3.81
N ALA A 46 4.99 0.39 4.85
CA ALA A 46 6.12 1.29 5.05
C ALA A 46 7.10 1.23 3.88
N ILE A 47 7.38 0.04 3.36
CA ILE A 47 8.25 -0.13 2.20
C ILE A 47 7.64 0.51 0.95
N PHE A 48 6.36 0.29 0.73
CA PHE A 48 5.65 0.86 -0.42
C PHE A 48 5.68 2.39 -0.39
N ILE A 49 5.33 2.97 0.75
CA ILE A 49 5.32 4.43 0.91
C ILE A 49 6.72 5.01 0.77
N GLU A 50 7.73 4.37 1.36
CA GLU A 50 9.12 4.82 1.24
C GLU A 50 9.58 4.90 -0.20
N GLU A 51 9.30 3.86 -1.01
CA GLU A 51 9.69 3.85 -2.40
C GLU A 51 8.90 4.87 -3.23
N LEU A 52 7.64 5.09 -2.89
CA LEU A 52 6.86 6.14 -3.55
C LEU A 52 7.44 7.53 -3.26
N ILE A 53 7.83 7.79 -2.03
CA ILE A 53 8.44 9.06 -1.65
C ILE A 53 9.77 9.24 -2.38
N ASN A 54 10.62 8.23 -2.36
CA ASN A 54 11.94 8.29 -2.99
C ASN A 54 11.88 8.48 -4.50
N SER A 55 10.84 7.96 -5.15
CA SER A 55 10.66 8.08 -6.60
C SER A 55 9.89 9.31 -7.03
N GLY A 56 9.34 10.08 -6.07
CA GLY A 56 8.52 11.25 -6.36
C GLY A 56 7.07 10.94 -6.70
N TRP A 57 6.65 9.69 -6.62
CA TRP A 57 5.29 9.29 -6.95
C TRP A 57 4.29 9.48 -5.81
N TYR A 58 4.76 9.62 -4.59
CA TYR A 58 3.87 9.83 -3.44
C TYR A 58 2.98 11.08 -3.63
N GLU A 59 3.58 12.17 -4.09
CA GLU A 59 2.85 13.43 -4.30
C GLU A 59 1.94 13.38 -5.54
N LYS A 60 2.20 12.47 -6.48
CA LYS A 60 1.42 12.30 -7.70
C LYS A 60 0.18 11.43 -7.48
N THR A 61 0.09 10.73 -6.37
CA THR A 61 -1.05 9.88 -6.04
C THR A 61 -1.92 10.55 -4.99
N SER A 62 -3.21 10.26 -5.01
CA SER A 62 -4.15 10.78 -4.01
C SER A 62 -4.19 9.90 -2.77
N GLN A 63 -4.12 8.60 -2.97
CA GLN A 63 -4.00 7.61 -1.90
C GLN A 63 -3.12 6.47 -2.38
N ALA A 64 -2.32 5.92 -1.48
CA ALA A 64 -1.51 4.74 -1.76
C ALA A 64 -1.34 3.94 -0.47
N PHE A 65 -1.54 2.64 -0.54
CA PHE A 65 -1.48 1.78 0.64
C PHE A 65 -1.34 0.33 0.23
N ALA A 66 -0.96 -0.51 1.19
CA ALA A 66 -0.95 -1.95 1.05
C ALA A 66 -2.20 -2.54 1.69
N VAL A 67 -2.67 -3.67 1.14
CA VAL A 67 -3.81 -4.43 1.67
C VAL A 67 -3.30 -5.83 1.99
N PHE A 68 -3.57 -6.31 3.21
CA PHE A 68 -3.19 -7.66 3.61
C PHE A 68 -4.28 -8.65 3.23
N LEU A 69 -3.90 -9.68 2.49
CA LEU A 69 -4.82 -10.74 2.08
C LEU A 69 -4.52 -11.99 2.92
N PRO A 70 -5.45 -12.45 3.77
CA PRO A 70 -5.21 -13.61 4.62
C PRO A 70 -5.38 -14.93 3.85
N VAL A 71 -4.81 -14.99 2.68
CA VAL A 71 -4.76 -16.18 1.85
C VAL A 71 -3.29 -16.51 1.60
N LYS A 72 -2.99 -17.79 1.53
CA LYS A 72 -1.62 -18.23 1.33
C LYS A 72 -1.40 -18.61 -0.12
N SER A 73 -0.25 -18.25 -0.63
CA SER A 73 0.15 -18.65 -1.98
C SER A 73 1.45 -19.43 -1.93
N VAL A 74 1.65 -20.25 -2.95
CA VAL A 74 2.87 -21.05 -3.08
C VAL A 74 3.98 -20.17 -3.62
N GLY A 75 5.15 -20.25 -2.97
CA GLY A 75 6.37 -19.61 -3.43
C GLY A 75 7.51 -20.61 -3.37
N VAL A 76 8.66 -20.21 -3.87
CA VAL A 76 9.88 -21.01 -3.83
C VAL A 76 11.00 -20.14 -3.29
N MET A 77 11.67 -20.62 -2.23
CA MET A 77 12.85 -19.98 -1.67
C MET A 77 13.96 -21.02 -1.63
N GLY A 78 15.02 -20.79 -2.41
CA GLY A 78 16.07 -21.80 -2.56
C GLY A 78 15.50 -23.09 -3.16
N ASP A 79 15.71 -24.22 -2.49
CA ASP A 79 15.20 -25.52 -2.95
C ASP A 79 13.83 -25.90 -2.39
N GLY A 80 13.26 -25.04 -1.52
CA GLY A 80 12.03 -25.36 -0.83
C GLY A 80 10.83 -24.53 -1.29
N ARG A 81 9.65 -25.13 -1.22
CA ARG A 81 8.40 -24.40 -1.41
C ARG A 81 8.05 -23.64 -0.13
N THR A 82 7.54 -22.44 -0.29
CA THR A 82 6.97 -21.68 0.81
C THR A 82 5.46 -21.57 0.62
N TYR A 83 4.75 -21.36 1.74
CA TYR A 83 3.31 -21.19 1.72
C TYR A 83 3.00 -20.04 2.65
N GLU A 84 2.94 -18.83 2.08
CA GLU A 84 2.89 -17.61 2.85
C GLU A 84 1.83 -16.66 2.28
N TYR A 85 1.68 -15.51 2.92
CA TYR A 85 0.58 -14.60 2.63
C TYR A 85 0.84 -13.70 1.43
N VAL A 86 -0.21 -13.03 0.99
CA VAL A 86 -0.22 -12.13 -0.17
C VAL A 86 -0.53 -10.72 0.30
N VAL A 87 0.13 -9.74 -0.30
CA VAL A 87 -0.17 -8.33 -0.11
C VAL A 87 -0.54 -7.72 -1.46
N ALA A 88 -1.62 -6.95 -1.48
CA ALA A 88 -1.99 -6.15 -2.64
C ALA A 88 -1.57 -4.70 -2.42
N LEU A 89 -1.04 -4.08 -3.45
CA LEU A 89 -0.73 -2.66 -3.43
C LEU A 89 -1.83 -1.91 -4.16
N ARG A 90 -2.21 -0.76 -3.63
CA ARG A 90 -3.23 0.11 -4.22
C ARG A 90 -2.71 1.54 -4.25
N ALA A 91 -2.73 2.16 -5.42
CA ALA A 91 -2.41 3.57 -5.56
C ALA A 91 -3.39 4.16 -6.57
N VAL A 92 -4.03 5.27 -6.22
CA VAL A 92 -5.05 5.87 -7.07
C VAL A 92 -4.83 7.37 -7.21
N VAL A 93 -5.34 7.91 -8.30
CA VAL A 93 -5.40 9.36 -8.56
C VAL A 93 -6.87 9.72 -8.64
N THR A 94 -7.28 10.72 -7.87
CA THR A 94 -8.65 11.21 -7.87
C THR A 94 -8.67 12.69 -7.50
N SER A 95 -9.70 13.41 -7.96
CA SER A 95 -9.89 14.81 -7.56
C SER A 95 -11.00 14.98 -6.52
N ASP A 96 -11.97 14.08 -6.48
CA ASP A 96 -13.16 14.23 -5.65
C ASP A 96 -13.52 12.98 -4.84
N PHE A 97 -12.74 11.92 -4.93
CA PHE A 97 -12.95 10.63 -4.26
C PHE A 97 -14.23 9.88 -4.68
N MET A 98 -15.03 10.46 -5.58
CA MET A 98 -16.20 9.78 -6.14
C MET A 98 -15.83 8.90 -7.31
N THR A 99 -14.86 9.36 -8.11
CA THR A 99 -14.25 8.57 -9.18
C THR A 99 -12.77 8.52 -8.94
N ALA A 100 -12.13 7.42 -9.28
CA ALA A 100 -10.71 7.25 -9.10
C ALA A 100 -10.13 6.38 -10.20
N HIS A 101 -8.94 6.73 -10.63
CA HIS A 101 -8.18 5.95 -11.59
C HIS A 101 -6.96 5.37 -10.90
N TRP A 102 -6.64 4.09 -11.16
CA TRP A 102 -5.44 3.51 -10.59
C TRP A 102 -4.20 4.22 -11.14
N ALA A 103 -3.20 4.42 -10.28
CA ALA A 103 -1.99 5.13 -10.68
C ALA A 103 -1.10 4.20 -11.53
N GLU A 104 -0.69 4.68 -12.69
CA GLU A 104 0.17 3.93 -13.61
C GLU A 104 1.63 4.08 -13.17
N LEU A 105 1.97 3.42 -12.07
CA LEU A 105 3.32 3.45 -11.55
C LEU A 105 4.29 2.76 -12.52
N PRO A 106 5.54 3.23 -12.61
CA PRO A 106 6.52 2.54 -13.47
C PRO A 106 6.69 1.08 -13.07
N TYR A 107 6.87 0.21 -14.06
CA TYR A 107 7.03 -1.22 -13.82
C TYR A 107 8.27 -1.53 -12.97
N ASP A 108 9.36 -0.79 -13.17
CA ASP A 108 10.57 -0.97 -12.37
C ASP A 108 10.35 -0.58 -10.91
N LEU A 109 9.52 0.44 -10.65
CA LEU A 109 9.15 0.80 -9.29
C LEU A 109 8.32 -0.30 -8.62
N LEU A 110 7.31 -0.82 -9.33
CA LEU A 110 6.50 -1.93 -8.83
C LEU A 110 7.35 -3.16 -8.53
N GLY A 111 8.27 -3.49 -9.44
CA GLY A 111 9.19 -4.62 -9.25
C GLY A 111 10.10 -4.42 -8.05
N LYS A 112 10.61 -3.22 -7.86
CA LYS A 112 11.48 -2.90 -6.72
C LYS A 112 10.74 -3.01 -5.40
N VAL A 113 9.50 -2.48 -5.32
CA VAL A 113 8.67 -2.58 -4.12
C VAL A 113 8.38 -4.04 -3.81
N SER A 114 7.97 -4.82 -4.82
CA SER A 114 7.69 -6.24 -4.66
C SER A 114 8.89 -6.99 -4.12
N ASN A 115 10.06 -6.79 -4.71
CA ASN A 115 11.29 -7.45 -4.29
C ASN A 115 11.66 -7.09 -2.85
N ARG A 116 11.54 -5.82 -2.49
CA ARG A 116 11.82 -5.37 -1.12
C ARG A 116 10.86 -5.99 -0.12
N ILE A 117 9.56 -6.00 -0.41
CA ILE A 117 8.56 -6.57 0.50
C ILE A 117 8.84 -8.05 0.72
N ILE A 118 9.05 -8.79 -0.36
CA ILE A 118 9.27 -10.24 -0.26
C ILE A 118 10.55 -10.56 0.51
N ASN A 119 11.61 -9.77 0.31
CA ASN A 119 12.90 -10.03 0.95
C ASN A 119 12.99 -9.51 2.37
N GLU A 120 12.29 -8.42 2.69
CA GLU A 120 12.42 -7.77 4.00
C GLU A 120 11.29 -8.11 4.96
N VAL A 121 10.12 -8.52 4.47
CA VAL A 121 8.97 -8.87 5.29
C VAL A 121 8.75 -10.37 5.23
N ARG A 122 9.21 -11.08 6.25
CA ARG A 122 9.01 -12.53 6.34
C ARG A 122 7.54 -12.83 6.59
N GLY A 123 6.98 -13.76 5.82
CA GLY A 123 5.58 -14.13 5.88
C GLY A 123 4.78 -13.70 4.66
N ILE A 124 5.39 -12.91 3.78
CA ILE A 124 4.77 -12.48 2.52
C ILE A 124 5.65 -12.99 1.37
N ASN A 125 5.06 -13.77 0.47
CA ASN A 125 5.79 -14.30 -0.69
C ASN A 125 5.21 -13.85 -2.03
N ARG A 126 4.17 -13.03 -2.03
CA ARG A 126 3.57 -12.54 -3.27
C ARG A 126 3.03 -11.13 -3.09
N VAL A 127 3.30 -10.29 -4.07
CA VAL A 127 2.79 -8.92 -4.13
C VAL A 127 2.04 -8.75 -5.44
N VAL A 128 0.82 -8.20 -5.36
CA VAL A 128 0.00 -7.90 -6.53
C VAL A 128 -0.36 -6.41 -6.53
N TYR A 129 -0.72 -5.86 -7.67
CA TYR A 129 -1.11 -4.47 -7.80
C TYR A 129 -2.55 -4.38 -8.29
N ASP A 130 -3.39 -3.63 -7.56
CA ASP A 130 -4.79 -3.47 -7.90
C ASP A 130 -4.95 -2.40 -9.00
N VAL A 131 -5.43 -2.81 -10.16
CA VAL A 131 -5.59 -1.95 -11.34
C VAL A 131 -7.05 -1.60 -11.60
N SER A 132 -7.87 -1.63 -10.56
CA SER A 132 -9.30 -1.34 -10.67
C SER A 132 -9.60 0.12 -10.46
N GLY A 133 -10.44 0.69 -11.32
CA GLY A 133 -10.90 2.07 -11.18
C GLY A 133 -12.21 2.15 -10.41
N LYS A 134 -12.50 3.31 -9.86
CA LYS A 134 -13.77 3.61 -9.19
C LYS A 134 -14.62 4.51 -10.10
N PRO A 135 -15.85 4.14 -10.48
CA PRO A 135 -16.47 2.83 -10.29
C PRO A 135 -15.92 1.75 -11.21
N PRO A 136 -16.17 0.45 -11.03
CA PRO A 136 -17.06 -0.13 -10.00
C PRO A 136 -16.37 -0.43 -8.66
N ALA A 137 -15.04 -0.48 -8.64
CA ALA A 137 -14.34 -0.78 -7.39
C ALA A 137 -14.29 0.47 -6.50
N THR A 138 -14.17 0.27 -5.21
CA THR A 138 -13.90 1.36 -4.29
C THR A 138 -12.40 1.58 -4.17
N ILE A 139 -11.97 2.69 -3.58
CA ILE A 139 -10.55 2.95 -3.35
C ILE A 139 -10.04 1.94 -2.31
N GLU A 140 -10.68 1.89 -1.14
CA GLU A 140 -10.37 0.88 -0.13
C GLU A 140 -11.06 -0.44 -0.48
N TRP A 141 -10.51 -1.55 0.04
CA TRP A 141 -11.05 -2.87 -0.22
C TRP A 141 -12.23 -3.24 0.69
N GLU A 142 -12.37 -2.54 1.82
CA GLU A 142 -13.51 -2.72 2.74
C GLU A 142 -14.04 -1.38 3.23
#